data_102d3d2ea776f05051d2a71125c60b6b
#
_entry.id   102d3d2ea776f05051d2a71125c60b6b
#
_cell.length_a   1.000
_cell.length_b   1.000
_cell.length_c   1.000
_cell.angle_alpha   90.00
_cell.angle_beta   90.00
_cell.angle_gamma   90.00
#
_symmetry.space_group_name_H-M   'P 1'
#
loop_
_entity.id
_entity.type
_entity.pdbx_description
1 polymer ?
#
loop_
_entity_poly.entity_id
_entity_poly.type
_entity_poly.pdbx_seq_one_letter_code
_entity_poly.pdbx_strand_id
1 'polypeptide(L)'
;MKGYMKKIVVMTLSLAMLSGCASSSADSANTSSNKEDSIEIGLCFDSFVIERWEKDRDVFVDTASSLGATVNVQNANGDVDKQIEQITYLIDKGVDCLVIIPVDGEALTDVIKTAKEKDIAVVCYDRIIPNSDTDLYISFDNNMVGQMLGESLADSGAKSVVMICGPLTDGNVPMVNDGFYSVMNENDIEILDTYYCEGWKAELGGAYVYDNLDTIKQADAIMCGNDDVATSVIRALAVCQLAGEKPVVGQDADLPACQHIVEGTQLMTVFKPVSKLAEQAAQLSVQLASGEDIDVDSTISDGQYDIPYVATEPVAVTRDNIDEVIIDSGFHSKEDVYMNVSEESGENE
;
A
#
# COMPACT_ATOMS: atom_id res chain seq x y z
N MET A 1 -47.46 15.97 -57.33
CA MET A 1 -48.53 14.98 -57.57
C MET A 1 -48.89 14.32 -56.23
N LYS A 2 -50.19 14.49 -55.85
CA LYS A 2 -51.05 13.71 -54.96
C LYS A 2 -50.40 13.27 -53.61
N GLY A 3 -50.78 13.70 -52.41
CA GLY A 3 -52.10 14.13 -51.88
C GLY A 3 -52.82 12.98 -51.23
N TYR A 4 -53.12 13.09 -49.91
CA TYR A 4 -54.29 12.68 -49.12
C TYR A 4 -53.86 12.49 -47.65
N MET A 5 -54.16 13.25 -46.69
CA MET A 5 -55.28 13.92 -46.02
C MET A 5 -56.32 12.96 -45.39
N LYS A 6 -56.48 13.14 -44.03
CA LYS A 6 -57.65 12.92 -43.15
C LYS A 6 -57.77 11.49 -42.55
N LYS A 7 -58.03 11.36 -41.23
CA LYS A 7 -59.21 11.86 -40.50
C LYS A 7 -58.97 11.90 -38.98
N ILE A 8 -59.46 12.94 -38.36
CA ILE A 8 -59.79 13.18 -36.96
C ILE A 8 -61.01 12.35 -36.57
N VAL A 9 -61.03 11.76 -35.38
CA VAL A 9 -62.26 11.42 -34.65
C VAL A 9 -62.10 11.86 -33.20
N VAL A 10 -62.89 12.89 -32.88
CA VAL A 10 -63.21 13.39 -31.55
C VAL A 10 -64.43 12.62 -31.07
N MET A 11 -64.42 12.13 -29.84
CA MET A 11 -65.62 11.72 -29.15
C MET A 11 -65.57 12.13 -27.67
N THR A 12 -66.50 12.99 -27.35
CA THR A 12 -66.75 13.65 -26.05
C THR A 12 -67.82 12.89 -25.25
N LEU A 13 -67.81 13.23 -23.93
CA LEU A 13 -68.87 13.12 -22.92
C LEU A 13 -69.04 11.76 -22.21
N SER A 14 -68.96 11.67 -20.86
CA SER A 14 -70.01 12.17 -19.97
C SER A 14 -69.58 12.20 -18.49
N LEU A 15 -70.04 13.18 -17.83
CA LEU A 15 -69.98 13.59 -16.45
C LEU A 15 -70.88 12.68 -15.56
N ALA A 16 -70.42 12.23 -14.42
CA ALA A 16 -71.29 11.82 -13.30
C ALA A 16 -70.60 12.19 -11.97
N MET A 17 -71.10 13.20 -11.32
CA MET A 17 -70.83 13.56 -9.93
C MET A 17 -71.61 12.62 -9.00
N LEU A 18 -70.92 12.12 -7.95
CA LEU A 18 -71.61 11.72 -6.72
C LEU A 18 -70.73 12.13 -5.53
N SER A 19 -71.24 13.05 -4.75
CA SER A 19 -70.70 13.54 -3.49
C SER A 19 -70.86 12.46 -2.41
N GLY A 20 -69.82 12.21 -1.65
CA GLY A 20 -69.83 11.43 -0.43
C GLY A 20 -68.77 11.96 0.50
N CYS A 21 -69.18 12.80 1.51
CA CYS A 21 -68.35 13.14 2.65
C CYS A 21 -68.15 11.96 3.54
N ALA A 22 -66.89 11.56 3.80
CA ALA A 22 -66.54 10.82 4.99
C ALA A 22 -65.14 11.29 5.41
N SER A 23 -65.10 11.89 6.59
CA SER A 23 -63.87 12.26 7.34
C SER A 23 -63.12 10.98 7.72
N SER A 24 -61.84 10.92 7.32
CA SER A 24 -60.91 10.03 8.00
C SER A 24 -59.49 10.65 7.97
N SER A 25 -58.95 10.73 9.12
CA SER A 25 -57.59 10.97 9.57
C SER A 25 -56.54 10.84 8.47
N ALA A 26 -55.74 11.93 8.34
CA ALA A 26 -54.46 11.93 7.61
C ALA A 26 -53.49 11.02 8.38
N ASP A 27 -53.32 9.80 7.88
CA ASP A 27 -52.11 9.04 8.07
C ASP A 27 -51.05 9.67 7.19
N SER A 28 -50.18 10.41 7.81
CA SER A 28 -48.89 10.76 7.20
C SER A 28 -48.12 9.47 7.00
N ALA A 29 -48.21 8.89 5.79
CA ALA A 29 -47.27 7.91 5.36
C ALA A 29 -45.89 8.58 5.41
N ASN A 30 -45.19 8.33 6.51
CA ASN A 30 -43.78 8.60 6.65
C ASN A 30 -43.11 7.63 5.67
N THR A 31 -42.83 8.12 4.47
CA THR A 31 -41.92 7.47 3.55
C THR A 31 -40.54 7.65 4.17
N SER A 32 -40.22 6.81 5.18
CA SER A 32 -38.83 6.52 5.46
C SER A 32 -38.30 5.90 4.18
N SER A 33 -37.54 6.69 3.42
CA SER A 33 -36.60 6.16 2.46
C SER A 33 -35.74 5.19 3.29
N ASN A 34 -35.93 3.89 3.09
CA ASN A 34 -34.87 2.94 3.41
C ASN A 34 -33.70 3.38 2.54
N LYS A 35 -32.79 4.19 3.10
CA LYS A 35 -31.40 4.18 2.72
C LYS A 35 -31.02 2.73 3.05
N GLU A 36 -30.86 1.88 2.05
CA GLU A 36 -30.06 0.68 2.22
C GLU A 36 -28.77 1.23 2.84
N ASP A 37 -28.48 0.84 4.06
CA ASP A 37 -27.26 1.23 4.76
C ASP A 37 -26.11 0.55 4.01
N SER A 38 -25.68 1.16 2.90
CA SER A 38 -24.51 0.70 2.16
C SER A 38 -23.31 1.06 3.00
N ILE A 39 -22.51 0.06 3.36
CA ILE A 39 -21.25 0.23 4.09
C ILE A 39 -20.40 1.29 3.36
N GLU A 40 -19.91 2.27 4.10
CA GLU A 40 -18.99 3.26 3.60
C GLU A 40 -17.62 3.16 4.30
N ILE A 41 -16.56 2.92 3.52
CA ILE A 41 -15.19 2.81 4.00
C ILE A 41 -14.41 4.06 3.60
N GLY A 42 -13.72 4.69 4.55
CA GLY A 42 -12.74 5.74 4.29
C GLY A 42 -11.35 5.12 4.09
N LEU A 43 -10.74 5.28 2.92
CA LEU A 43 -9.41 4.77 2.60
C LEU A 43 -8.43 5.94 2.46
N CYS A 44 -7.50 6.07 3.42
CA CYS A 44 -6.60 7.22 3.54
C CYS A 44 -5.16 6.82 3.22
N PHE A 45 -4.66 7.27 2.06
CA PHE A 45 -3.26 7.10 1.67
C PHE A 45 -2.39 8.24 2.22
N ASP A 46 -1.13 7.88 2.56
CA ASP A 46 -0.08 8.85 2.83
C ASP A 46 0.23 9.69 1.56
N SER A 47 0.47 9.01 0.44
CA SER A 47 0.77 9.60 -0.87
C SER A 47 0.58 8.55 -1.96
N PHE A 48 0.84 8.92 -3.23
CA PHE A 48 1.03 7.98 -4.35
C PHE A 48 2.45 8.09 -4.93
N VAL A 49 3.44 8.38 -4.08
CA VAL A 49 4.85 8.45 -4.50
C VAL A 49 5.41 7.04 -4.73
N ILE A 50 5.05 6.08 -3.88
CA ILE A 50 5.45 4.67 -4.02
C ILE A 50 4.56 4.01 -5.08
N GLU A 51 5.18 3.37 -6.09
CA GLU A 51 4.52 2.83 -7.29
C GLU A 51 3.35 1.88 -6.95
N ARG A 52 3.52 1.00 -5.97
CA ARG A 52 2.52 -0.02 -5.61
C ARG A 52 1.18 0.55 -5.11
N TRP A 53 1.15 1.76 -4.52
CA TRP A 53 -0.05 2.31 -3.88
C TRP A 53 -1.25 2.47 -4.81
N GLU A 54 -1.03 2.71 -6.10
CA GLU A 54 -2.12 2.75 -7.07
C GLU A 54 -2.77 1.40 -7.26
N LYS A 55 -1.97 0.33 -7.30
CA LYS A 55 -2.46 -1.06 -7.41
C LYS A 55 -3.17 -1.51 -6.14
N ASP A 56 -2.60 -1.20 -4.95
CA ASP A 56 -3.25 -1.46 -3.65
C ASP A 56 -4.64 -0.81 -3.60
N ARG A 57 -4.75 0.47 -3.98
CA ARG A 57 -6.02 1.21 -4.06
C ARG A 57 -7.03 0.53 -4.97
N ASP A 58 -6.62 0.22 -6.19
CA ASP A 58 -7.54 -0.30 -7.21
C ASP A 58 -8.08 -1.67 -6.80
N VAL A 59 -7.24 -2.57 -6.32
CA VAL A 59 -7.65 -3.89 -5.84
C VAL A 59 -8.54 -3.77 -4.60
N PHE A 60 -8.20 -2.91 -3.65
CA PHE A 60 -9.02 -2.68 -2.45
C PHE A 60 -10.41 -2.17 -2.82
N VAL A 61 -10.49 -1.14 -3.69
CA VAL A 61 -11.75 -0.52 -4.10
C VAL A 61 -12.64 -1.51 -4.87
N ASP A 62 -12.06 -2.27 -5.80
CA ASP A 62 -12.79 -3.27 -6.58
C ASP A 62 -13.33 -4.39 -5.68
N THR A 63 -12.52 -4.87 -4.75
CA THR A 63 -12.92 -5.92 -3.80
C THR A 63 -14.03 -5.43 -2.88
N ALA A 64 -13.86 -4.29 -2.22
CA ALA A 64 -14.88 -3.71 -1.35
C ALA A 64 -16.20 -3.45 -2.09
N SER A 65 -16.12 -2.92 -3.32
CA SER A 65 -17.30 -2.69 -4.17
C SER A 65 -18.02 -3.99 -4.53
N SER A 66 -17.28 -5.07 -4.82
CA SER A 66 -17.85 -6.38 -5.09
C SER A 66 -18.60 -6.98 -3.89
N LEU A 67 -18.23 -6.56 -2.68
CA LEU A 67 -18.87 -6.93 -1.41
C LEU A 67 -20.00 -5.97 -1.01
N GLY A 68 -20.33 -4.98 -1.85
CA GLY A 68 -21.42 -4.04 -1.63
C GLY A 68 -21.08 -2.81 -0.81
N ALA A 69 -19.80 -2.58 -0.50
CA ALA A 69 -19.33 -1.38 0.17
C ALA A 69 -18.98 -0.27 -0.83
N THR A 70 -19.04 0.99 -0.38
CA THR A 70 -18.52 2.14 -1.10
C THR A 70 -17.23 2.61 -0.45
N VAL A 71 -16.24 3.05 -1.24
CA VAL A 71 -14.94 3.49 -0.73
C VAL A 71 -14.71 4.96 -1.06
N ASN A 72 -14.42 5.74 -0.01
CA ASN A 72 -14.03 7.15 -0.12
C ASN A 72 -12.51 7.26 0.00
N VAL A 73 -11.83 7.40 -1.14
CA VAL A 73 -10.36 7.46 -1.19
C VAL A 73 -9.88 8.88 -0.95
N GLN A 74 -8.94 9.01 0.00
CA GLN A 74 -8.26 10.26 0.33
C GLN A 74 -6.75 10.09 0.10
N ASN A 75 -6.07 11.19 -0.22
CA ASN A 75 -4.61 11.23 -0.39
C ASN A 75 -4.04 12.48 0.29
N ALA A 76 -3.20 12.27 1.29
CA ALA A 76 -2.57 13.34 2.05
C ALA A 76 -1.40 13.99 1.29
N ASN A 77 -0.83 13.30 0.31
CA ASN A 77 0.32 13.76 -0.46
C ASN A 77 1.55 14.08 0.42
N GLY A 78 1.78 13.24 1.45
CA GLY A 78 2.89 13.36 2.39
C GLY A 78 2.72 14.44 3.47
N ASP A 79 1.52 15.04 3.59
CA ASP A 79 1.22 16.09 4.55
C ASP A 79 0.38 15.52 5.70
N VAL A 80 0.96 15.47 6.91
CA VAL A 80 0.33 14.86 8.08
C VAL A 80 -0.88 15.67 8.56
N ASP A 81 -0.80 17.01 8.51
CA ASP A 81 -1.94 17.86 8.92
C ASP A 81 -3.11 17.66 7.98
N LYS A 82 -2.84 17.55 6.69
CA LYS A 82 -3.86 17.22 5.68
C LYS A 82 -4.45 15.83 5.90
N GLN A 83 -3.65 14.83 6.30
CA GLN A 83 -4.17 13.51 6.61
C GLN A 83 -5.13 13.55 7.80
N ILE A 84 -4.78 14.27 8.86
CA ILE A 84 -5.64 14.49 10.02
C ILE A 84 -6.96 15.17 9.62
N GLU A 85 -6.92 16.21 8.78
CA GLU A 85 -8.11 16.87 8.24
C GLU A 85 -9.00 15.91 7.45
N GLN A 86 -8.41 15.06 6.60
CA GLN A 86 -9.13 14.07 5.79
C GLN A 86 -9.78 12.98 6.66
N ILE A 87 -9.06 12.45 7.65
CA ILE A 87 -9.61 11.47 8.61
C ILE A 87 -10.76 12.10 9.41
N THR A 88 -10.58 13.34 9.90
CA THR A 88 -11.62 14.07 10.61
C THR A 88 -12.88 14.25 9.75
N TYR A 89 -12.70 14.62 8.47
CA TYR A 89 -13.80 14.72 7.51
C TYR A 89 -14.56 13.40 7.35
N LEU A 90 -13.86 12.26 7.26
CA LEU A 90 -14.48 10.94 7.14
C LEU A 90 -15.23 10.53 8.41
N ILE A 91 -14.65 10.83 9.58
CA ILE A 91 -15.29 10.63 10.87
C ILE A 91 -16.59 11.44 10.97
N ASP A 92 -16.57 12.70 10.55
CA ASP A 92 -17.75 13.59 10.60
C ASP A 92 -18.81 13.20 9.55
N LYS A 93 -18.37 12.61 8.43
CA LYS A 93 -19.24 12.03 7.41
C LYS A 93 -19.96 10.77 7.92
N GLY A 94 -19.40 10.11 8.90
CA GLY A 94 -19.94 8.89 9.50
C GLY A 94 -19.69 7.65 8.66
N VAL A 95 -18.43 7.46 8.24
CA VAL A 95 -18.00 6.19 7.62
C VAL A 95 -18.04 5.06 8.66
N ASP A 96 -18.23 3.83 8.18
CA ASP A 96 -18.34 2.66 9.06
C ASP A 96 -16.96 2.10 9.44
N CYS A 97 -15.97 2.29 8.57
CA CYS A 97 -14.58 1.87 8.78
C CYS A 97 -13.61 2.87 8.17
N LEU A 98 -12.48 3.07 8.85
CA LEU A 98 -11.31 3.79 8.35
C LEU A 98 -10.18 2.81 8.05
N VAL A 99 -9.61 2.87 6.86
CA VAL A 99 -8.41 2.13 6.46
C VAL A 99 -7.32 3.15 6.16
N ILE A 100 -6.20 3.08 6.88
CA ILE A 100 -5.23 4.17 6.92
C ILE A 100 -3.83 3.66 6.66
N ILE A 101 -3.15 4.27 5.69
CA ILE A 101 -1.71 4.22 5.50
C ILE A 101 -1.16 5.51 6.09
N PRO A 102 -0.58 5.53 7.30
CA PRO A 102 -0.18 6.76 7.95
C PRO A 102 1.04 7.43 7.27
N VAL A 103 1.00 8.77 7.17
CA VAL A 103 2.19 9.59 6.86
C VAL A 103 3.15 9.56 8.03
N ASP A 104 2.61 9.75 9.24
CA ASP A 104 3.29 9.68 10.54
C ASP A 104 2.33 9.05 11.54
N GLY A 105 2.63 7.81 11.96
CA GLY A 105 1.76 7.06 12.85
C GLY A 105 1.56 7.72 14.21
N GLU A 106 2.61 8.31 14.79
CA GLU A 106 2.52 8.95 16.11
C GLU A 106 1.59 10.17 16.10
N ALA A 107 1.62 10.95 15.01
CA ALA A 107 0.81 12.15 14.87
C ALA A 107 -0.70 11.86 14.71
N LEU A 108 -1.06 10.63 14.31
CA LEU A 108 -2.47 10.26 14.08
C LEU A 108 -3.18 9.73 15.33
N THR A 109 -2.49 9.42 16.42
CA THR A 109 -3.05 8.74 17.60
C THR A 109 -4.30 9.44 18.14
N ASP A 110 -4.34 10.77 18.24
CA ASP A 110 -5.48 11.52 18.77
C ASP A 110 -6.72 11.47 17.86
N VAL A 111 -6.53 11.53 16.55
CA VAL A 111 -7.65 11.46 15.59
C VAL A 111 -8.22 10.05 15.52
N ILE A 112 -7.38 9.01 15.66
CA ILE A 112 -7.83 7.62 15.75
C ILE A 112 -8.66 7.40 17.00
N LYS A 113 -8.22 7.91 18.15
CA LYS A 113 -9.03 7.87 19.37
C LYS A 113 -10.42 8.49 19.17
N THR A 114 -10.51 9.60 18.44
CA THR A 114 -11.78 10.22 18.09
C THR A 114 -12.67 9.32 17.23
N ALA A 115 -12.09 8.56 16.29
CA ALA A 115 -12.82 7.57 15.50
C ALA A 115 -13.38 6.44 16.39
N LYS A 116 -12.54 5.90 17.27
CA LYS A 116 -12.91 4.84 18.21
C LYS A 116 -14.02 5.29 19.18
N GLU A 117 -14.01 6.55 19.67
CA GLU A 117 -15.07 7.12 20.51
C GLU A 117 -16.43 7.24 19.79
N LYS A 118 -16.44 7.16 18.46
CA LYS A 118 -17.65 7.15 17.62
C LYS A 118 -18.01 5.76 17.08
N ASP A 119 -17.40 4.71 17.63
CA ASP A 119 -17.60 3.31 17.23
C ASP A 119 -17.28 3.05 15.73
N ILE A 120 -16.36 3.84 15.14
CA ILE A 120 -15.85 3.62 13.79
C ILE A 120 -14.70 2.62 13.87
N ALA A 121 -14.78 1.53 13.09
CA ALA A 121 -13.70 0.56 12.99
C ALA A 121 -12.45 1.18 12.32
N VAL A 122 -11.26 0.82 12.81
CA VAL A 122 -10.00 1.36 12.30
C VAL A 122 -9.03 0.24 11.92
N VAL A 123 -8.59 0.25 10.67
CA VAL A 123 -7.60 -0.68 10.12
C VAL A 123 -6.33 0.08 9.76
N CYS A 124 -5.22 -0.32 10.35
CA CYS A 124 -3.90 0.06 9.89
C CYS A 124 -3.54 -0.78 8.67
N TYR A 125 -3.38 -0.16 7.50
CA TYR A 125 -2.98 -0.83 6.28
C TYR A 125 -1.51 -0.57 6.00
N ASP A 126 -0.73 -1.63 5.85
CA ASP A 126 0.71 -1.64 5.61
C ASP A 126 1.55 -1.07 6.78
N ARG A 127 1.24 0.11 7.30
CA ARG A 127 1.97 0.78 8.39
C ARG A 127 1.15 0.85 9.67
N ILE A 128 1.79 0.57 10.81
CA ILE A 128 1.15 0.61 12.13
C ILE A 128 1.02 2.04 12.65
N ILE A 129 -0.09 2.31 13.36
CA ILE A 129 -0.28 3.53 14.16
C ILE A 129 -0.07 3.14 15.63
N PRO A 130 0.97 3.66 16.31
CA PRO A 130 1.28 3.25 17.67
C PRO A 130 0.26 3.76 18.70
N ASN A 131 0.11 3.04 19.80
CA ASN A 131 -0.68 3.43 20.97
C ASN A 131 -2.15 3.80 20.66
N SER A 132 -2.77 3.17 19.67
CA SER A 132 -4.04 3.60 19.09
C SER A 132 -5.18 2.58 19.22
N ASP A 133 -4.92 1.35 19.70
CA ASP A 133 -5.93 0.29 19.89
C ASP A 133 -6.79 0.09 18.62
N THR A 134 -6.16 0.00 17.46
CA THR A 134 -6.86 -0.21 16.19
C THR A 134 -7.43 -1.63 16.10
N ASP A 135 -8.49 -1.82 15.31
CA ASP A 135 -9.22 -3.08 15.24
C ASP A 135 -8.49 -4.15 14.41
N LEU A 136 -7.57 -3.70 13.55
CA LEU A 136 -6.72 -4.57 12.73
C LEU A 136 -5.47 -3.82 12.28
N TYR A 137 -4.33 -4.50 12.31
CA TYR A 137 -3.16 -4.15 11.51
C TYR A 137 -2.93 -5.25 10.47
N ILE A 138 -2.91 -4.89 9.20
CA ILE A 138 -2.64 -5.79 8.09
C ILE A 138 -1.46 -5.29 7.27
N SER A 139 -0.41 -6.10 7.14
CA SER A 139 0.85 -5.74 6.51
C SER A 139 1.57 -6.98 5.98
N PHE A 140 2.80 -6.79 5.55
CA PHE A 140 3.75 -7.87 5.30
C PHE A 140 4.56 -8.17 6.57
N ASP A 141 5.21 -9.34 6.63
CA ASP A 141 6.20 -9.61 7.67
C ASP A 141 7.46 -8.76 7.40
N ASN A 142 7.47 -7.55 7.97
CA ASN A 142 8.55 -6.60 7.76
C ASN A 142 9.89 -7.05 8.39
N ASN A 143 9.84 -7.86 9.44
CA ASN A 143 11.06 -8.45 9.98
C ASN A 143 11.66 -9.47 8.98
N MET A 144 10.81 -10.31 8.40
CA MET A 144 11.22 -11.25 7.34
C MET A 144 11.75 -10.51 6.09
N VAL A 145 11.15 -9.37 5.72
CA VAL A 145 11.71 -8.51 4.65
C VAL A 145 13.15 -8.14 4.96
N GLY A 146 13.43 -7.65 6.17
CA GLY A 146 14.79 -7.31 6.60
C GLY A 146 15.74 -8.48 6.57
N GLN A 147 15.29 -9.65 7.02
CA GLN A 147 16.07 -10.89 6.96
C GLN A 147 16.42 -11.27 5.52
N MET A 148 15.47 -11.27 4.60
CA MET A 148 15.71 -11.57 3.17
C MET A 148 16.72 -10.62 2.53
N LEU A 149 16.64 -9.31 2.83
CA LEU A 149 17.62 -8.33 2.37
C LEU A 149 19.02 -8.66 2.91
N GLY A 150 19.12 -8.97 4.21
CA GLY A 150 20.37 -9.32 4.87
C GLY A 150 20.98 -10.62 4.35
N GLU A 151 20.19 -11.70 4.25
CA GLU A 151 20.60 -13.00 3.75
C GLU A 151 21.17 -12.89 2.33
N SER A 152 20.49 -12.13 1.44
CA SER A 152 20.97 -11.91 0.08
C SER A 152 22.35 -11.25 0.05
N LEU A 153 22.62 -10.27 0.93
CA LEU A 153 23.95 -9.65 1.03
C LEU A 153 24.98 -10.55 1.67
N ALA A 154 24.61 -11.34 2.69
CA ALA A 154 25.49 -12.31 3.31
C ALA A 154 25.92 -13.39 2.30
N ASP A 155 24.98 -13.92 1.50
CA ASP A 155 25.21 -14.91 0.45
C ASP A 155 26.08 -14.36 -0.69
N SER A 156 26.03 -13.05 -0.96
CA SER A 156 26.94 -12.40 -1.91
C SER A 156 28.39 -12.36 -1.43
N GLY A 157 28.63 -12.66 -0.15
CA GLY A 157 29.96 -12.63 0.47
C GLY A 157 30.36 -11.28 1.04
N ALA A 158 29.45 -10.30 1.11
CA ALA A 158 29.70 -8.99 1.71
C ALA A 158 30.20 -9.12 3.17
N LYS A 159 31.13 -8.28 3.56
CA LYS A 159 31.67 -8.15 4.92
C LYS A 159 31.38 -6.79 5.55
N SER A 160 31.01 -5.83 4.71
CA SER A 160 30.64 -4.49 5.16
C SER A 160 29.52 -3.93 4.29
N VAL A 161 28.58 -3.23 4.90
CA VAL A 161 27.40 -2.67 4.23
C VAL A 161 27.15 -1.22 4.64
N VAL A 162 26.52 -0.46 3.75
CA VAL A 162 25.86 0.82 4.06
C VAL A 162 24.35 0.61 3.94
N MET A 163 23.60 1.16 4.91
CA MET A 163 22.15 1.16 4.90
C MET A 163 21.60 2.53 4.48
N ILE A 164 20.73 2.57 3.47
CA ILE A 164 20.03 3.79 3.03
C ILE A 164 18.53 3.51 3.16
N CYS A 165 17.99 3.82 4.33
CA CYS A 165 16.67 3.43 4.81
C CYS A 165 15.59 4.47 4.48
N GLY A 166 14.31 4.08 4.64
CA GLY A 166 13.18 4.99 4.71
C GLY A 166 13.16 5.84 6.00
N PRO A 167 12.18 6.74 6.16
CA PRO A 167 12.08 7.61 7.33
C PRO A 167 11.67 6.85 8.59
N LEU A 168 12.14 7.28 9.75
CA LEU A 168 11.76 6.69 11.05
C LEU A 168 10.30 6.97 11.46
N THR A 169 9.62 7.88 10.77
CA THR A 169 8.18 8.12 10.93
C THR A 169 7.30 7.00 10.36
N ASP A 170 7.91 6.13 9.53
CA ASP A 170 7.28 4.91 9.03
C ASP A 170 7.59 3.74 9.98
N GLY A 171 6.55 3.21 10.63
CA GLY A 171 6.69 2.12 11.62
C GLY A 171 7.25 0.81 11.06
N ASN A 172 7.25 0.61 9.74
CA ASN A 172 7.85 -0.56 9.11
C ASN A 172 9.39 -0.49 9.10
N VAL A 173 9.96 0.70 9.01
CA VAL A 173 11.41 0.89 8.89
C VAL A 173 12.18 0.27 10.07
N PRO A 174 11.80 0.49 11.34
CA PRO A 174 12.44 -0.22 12.45
C PRO A 174 12.31 -1.75 12.36
N MET A 175 11.15 -2.30 11.93
CA MET A 175 10.94 -3.74 11.83
C MET A 175 11.85 -4.36 10.76
N VAL A 176 11.94 -3.72 9.58
CA VAL A 176 12.87 -4.14 8.50
C VAL A 176 14.32 -4.06 8.98
N ASN A 177 14.68 -2.96 9.63
CA ASN A 177 16.04 -2.80 10.15
C ASN A 177 16.39 -3.86 11.20
N ASP A 178 15.48 -4.20 12.11
CA ASP A 178 15.70 -5.24 13.12
C ASP A 178 15.95 -6.61 12.48
N GLY A 179 15.16 -6.98 11.48
CA GLY A 179 15.38 -8.19 10.69
C GLY A 179 16.73 -8.18 9.99
N PHE A 180 17.09 -7.06 9.36
CA PHE A 180 18.39 -6.90 8.70
C PHE A 180 19.56 -6.98 9.69
N TYR A 181 19.48 -6.28 10.83
CA TYR A 181 20.51 -6.32 11.88
C TYR A 181 20.71 -7.72 12.43
N SER A 182 19.67 -8.53 12.55
CA SER A 182 19.82 -9.91 13.04
C SER A 182 20.74 -10.72 12.12
N VAL A 183 20.55 -10.61 10.81
CA VAL A 183 21.39 -11.32 9.82
C VAL A 183 22.81 -10.76 9.78
N MET A 184 22.99 -9.42 9.86
CA MET A 184 24.32 -8.81 9.90
C MET A 184 25.11 -9.29 11.10
N ASN A 185 24.48 -9.35 12.29
CA ASN A 185 25.10 -9.84 13.52
C ASN A 185 25.44 -11.35 13.45
N GLU A 186 24.56 -12.18 12.88
CA GLU A 186 24.78 -13.63 12.75
C GLU A 186 25.93 -13.96 11.80
N ASN A 187 26.22 -13.09 10.82
CA ASN A 187 27.22 -13.30 9.79
C ASN A 187 28.50 -12.45 9.99
N ASP A 188 28.62 -11.73 11.12
CA ASP A 188 29.74 -10.83 11.43
C ASP A 188 29.98 -9.79 10.31
N ILE A 189 28.89 -9.22 9.75
CA ILE A 189 28.94 -8.18 8.70
C ILE A 189 28.87 -6.80 9.35
N GLU A 190 29.84 -5.94 9.05
CA GLU A 190 29.93 -4.59 9.62
C GLU A 190 28.99 -3.63 8.90
N ILE A 191 28.21 -2.85 9.65
CA ILE A 191 27.46 -1.72 9.12
C ILE A 191 28.29 -0.47 9.28
N LEU A 192 28.76 0.07 8.14
CA LEU A 192 29.65 1.23 8.12
C LEU A 192 28.93 2.55 8.39
N ASP A 193 27.69 2.66 7.89
CA ASP A 193 26.84 3.84 8.08
C ASP A 193 25.38 3.51 7.83
N THR A 194 24.48 4.31 8.42
CA THR A 194 23.03 4.22 8.22
C THR A 194 22.48 5.62 7.96
N TYR A 195 21.83 5.80 6.82
CA TYR A 195 21.18 7.04 6.40
C TYR A 195 19.67 6.84 6.24
N TYR A 196 18.90 7.86 6.61
CA TYR A 196 17.43 7.83 6.53
C TYR A 196 16.91 8.87 5.53
N CYS A 197 16.20 8.42 4.51
CA CYS A 197 15.57 9.25 3.49
C CYS A 197 14.24 9.79 3.99
N GLU A 198 14.21 11.07 4.39
CA GLU A 198 13.00 11.73 4.88
C GLU A 198 11.89 11.68 3.83
N GLY A 199 10.70 11.24 4.25
CA GLY A 199 9.49 11.17 3.40
C GLY A 199 9.64 10.25 2.19
N TRP A 200 10.50 9.23 2.28
CA TRP A 200 10.79 8.30 1.18
C TRP A 200 11.31 8.98 -0.10
N LYS A 201 11.92 10.17 0.02
CA LYS A 201 12.49 10.91 -1.12
C LYS A 201 13.72 10.21 -1.65
N ALA A 202 13.55 9.48 -2.73
CA ALA A 202 14.59 8.63 -3.34
C ALA A 202 15.86 9.42 -3.74
N GLU A 203 15.70 10.68 -4.15
CA GLU A 203 16.81 11.56 -4.49
C GLU A 203 17.81 11.79 -3.34
N LEU A 204 17.35 11.64 -2.09
CA LEU A 204 18.23 11.74 -0.92
C LEU A 204 19.22 10.57 -0.86
N GLY A 205 18.78 9.35 -1.27
CA GLY A 205 19.65 8.19 -1.36
C GLY A 205 20.74 8.36 -2.41
N GLY A 206 20.41 8.88 -3.59
CA GLY A 206 21.38 9.22 -4.62
C GLY A 206 22.34 10.33 -4.20
N ALA A 207 21.86 11.37 -3.49
CA ALA A 207 22.70 12.45 -2.94
C ALA A 207 23.67 11.91 -1.90
N TYR A 208 23.23 11.02 -1.01
CA TYR A 208 24.08 10.36 -0.03
C TYR A 208 25.29 9.67 -0.66
N VAL A 209 25.12 8.99 -1.80
CA VAL A 209 26.22 8.32 -2.52
C VAL A 209 27.31 9.33 -2.94
N TYR A 210 26.91 10.51 -3.44
CA TYR A 210 27.88 11.53 -3.83
C TYR A 210 28.58 12.16 -2.63
N ASP A 211 27.84 12.45 -1.57
CA ASP A 211 28.34 13.14 -0.37
C ASP A 211 29.24 12.23 0.48
N ASN A 212 29.07 10.90 0.40
CA ASN A 212 29.76 9.89 1.20
C ASN A 212 30.50 8.85 0.34
N LEU A 213 31.04 9.28 -0.82
CA LEU A 213 31.64 8.38 -1.80
C LEU A 213 32.78 7.51 -1.24
N ASP A 214 33.54 8.01 -0.27
CA ASP A 214 34.63 7.25 0.35
C ASP A 214 34.08 6.10 1.20
N THR A 215 32.99 6.30 1.94
CA THR A 215 32.28 5.24 2.69
C THR A 215 31.66 4.22 1.74
N ILE A 216 31.01 4.70 0.68
CA ILE A 216 30.43 3.84 -0.37
C ILE A 216 31.50 2.96 -1.03
N LYS A 217 32.70 3.48 -1.29
CA LYS A 217 33.80 2.69 -1.85
C LYS A 217 34.33 1.62 -0.89
N GLN A 218 34.28 1.89 0.43
CA GLN A 218 34.72 0.95 1.46
C GLN A 218 33.70 -0.17 1.69
N ALA A 219 32.40 0.14 1.56
CA ALA A 219 31.36 -0.86 1.69
C ALA A 219 31.43 -1.92 0.59
N ASP A 220 31.20 -3.18 0.93
CA ASP A 220 31.08 -4.27 -0.05
C ASP A 220 29.71 -4.25 -0.71
N ALA A 221 28.66 -3.83 0.00
CA ALA A 221 27.29 -3.85 -0.49
C ALA A 221 26.46 -2.70 0.09
N ILE A 222 25.25 -2.48 -0.49
CA ILE A 222 24.33 -1.42 -0.08
C ILE A 222 22.93 -2.01 0.11
N MET A 223 22.35 -1.81 1.30
CA MET A 223 20.94 -2.06 1.59
C MET A 223 20.16 -0.77 1.36
N CYS A 224 19.14 -0.82 0.51
CA CYS A 224 18.20 0.27 0.30
C CYS A 224 16.84 -0.07 0.90
N GLY A 225 16.21 0.90 1.56
CA GLY A 225 14.94 0.73 2.25
C GLY A 225 13.77 0.38 1.32
N ASN A 226 13.84 0.79 0.05
CA ASN A 226 12.93 0.36 -1.03
C ASN A 226 13.60 0.50 -2.40
N ASP A 227 12.89 0.11 -3.46
CA ASP A 227 13.40 0.07 -4.83
C ASP A 227 13.52 1.46 -5.47
N ASP A 228 12.70 2.43 -5.08
CA ASP A 228 12.88 3.82 -5.52
C ASP A 228 14.23 4.38 -5.04
N VAL A 229 14.53 4.16 -3.75
CA VAL A 229 15.84 4.54 -3.18
C VAL A 229 16.95 3.75 -3.87
N ALA A 230 16.80 2.43 -4.09
CA ALA A 230 17.78 1.60 -4.79
C ALA A 230 18.04 2.10 -6.21
N THR A 231 17.01 2.45 -6.96
CA THR A 231 17.10 3.02 -8.31
C THR A 231 17.89 4.33 -8.31
N SER A 232 17.64 5.22 -7.34
CA SER A 232 18.37 6.48 -7.21
C SER A 232 19.83 6.25 -6.85
N VAL A 233 20.10 5.30 -5.95
CA VAL A 233 21.46 4.88 -5.55
C VAL A 233 22.22 4.28 -6.75
N ILE A 234 21.60 3.35 -7.50
CA ILE A 234 22.20 2.72 -8.69
C ILE A 234 22.57 3.76 -9.74
N ARG A 235 21.69 4.74 -9.98
CA ARG A 235 21.99 5.86 -10.90
C ARG A 235 23.22 6.66 -10.44
N ALA A 236 23.32 6.94 -9.14
CA ALA A 236 24.48 7.64 -8.57
C ALA A 236 25.77 6.77 -8.68
N LEU A 237 25.68 5.47 -8.39
CA LEU A 237 26.76 4.51 -8.56
C LEU A 237 27.23 4.45 -10.03
N ALA A 238 26.30 4.49 -11.01
CA ALA A 238 26.64 4.50 -12.41
C ALA A 238 27.47 5.72 -12.81
N VAL A 239 27.12 6.92 -12.31
CA VAL A 239 27.93 8.13 -12.51
C VAL A 239 29.32 7.99 -11.89
N CYS A 240 29.43 7.31 -10.75
CA CYS A 240 30.69 7.04 -10.06
C CYS A 240 31.43 5.82 -10.61
N GLN A 241 30.95 5.17 -11.66
CA GLN A 241 31.51 3.93 -12.27
C GLN A 241 31.58 2.75 -11.27
N LEU A 242 30.56 2.62 -10.41
CA LEU A 242 30.45 1.57 -9.37
C LEU A 242 29.18 0.71 -9.53
N ALA A 243 28.29 1.01 -10.51
CA ALA A 243 27.09 0.21 -10.74
C ALA A 243 27.47 -1.20 -11.22
N GLY A 244 26.83 -2.23 -10.64
CA GLY A 244 27.16 -3.62 -10.89
C GLY A 244 28.42 -4.14 -10.19
N GLU A 245 29.25 -3.26 -9.59
CA GLU A 245 30.40 -3.68 -8.79
C GLU A 245 30.04 -3.93 -7.33
N LYS A 246 28.96 -3.29 -6.86
CA LYS A 246 28.47 -3.40 -5.49
C LYS A 246 27.06 -3.98 -5.52
N PRO A 247 26.80 -5.12 -4.81
CA PRO A 247 25.47 -5.63 -4.59
C PRO A 247 24.57 -4.55 -3.97
N VAL A 248 23.42 -4.31 -4.58
CA VAL A 248 22.37 -3.43 -4.07
C VAL A 248 21.12 -4.27 -3.88
N VAL A 249 20.44 -4.14 -2.76
CA VAL A 249 19.16 -4.79 -2.46
C VAL A 249 18.09 -3.77 -2.14
N GLY A 250 16.82 -4.10 -2.41
CA GLY A 250 15.66 -3.26 -2.16
C GLY A 250 14.39 -4.09 -1.93
N GLN A 251 13.25 -3.44 -1.83
CA GLN A 251 11.93 -4.10 -1.71
C GLN A 251 10.88 -3.36 -2.54
N ASP A 252 9.76 -4.02 -2.80
CA ASP A 252 8.53 -3.64 -3.48
C ASP A 252 8.42 -4.18 -4.91
N ALA A 253 9.52 -4.63 -5.52
CA ALA A 253 9.60 -5.16 -6.89
C ALA A 253 9.11 -4.15 -7.95
N ASP A 254 9.48 -2.87 -7.78
CA ASP A 254 9.17 -1.82 -8.75
C ASP A 254 9.73 -2.17 -10.13
N LEU A 255 9.07 -1.73 -11.19
CA LEU A 255 9.51 -2.06 -12.55
C LEU A 255 10.99 -1.69 -12.83
N PRO A 256 11.51 -0.51 -12.44
CA PRO A 256 12.94 -0.21 -12.60
C PRO A 256 13.85 -1.18 -11.83
N ALA A 257 13.46 -1.64 -10.64
CA ALA A 257 14.25 -2.60 -9.88
C ALA A 257 14.29 -3.97 -10.56
N CYS A 258 13.15 -4.44 -11.09
CA CYS A 258 13.08 -5.66 -11.88
C CYS A 258 13.98 -5.58 -13.12
N GLN A 259 14.04 -4.42 -13.79
CA GLN A 259 14.97 -4.16 -14.89
C GLN A 259 16.43 -4.20 -14.42
N HIS A 260 16.75 -3.56 -13.29
CA HIS A 260 18.10 -3.58 -12.71
C HIS A 260 18.56 -4.97 -12.30
N ILE A 261 17.66 -5.84 -11.85
CA ILE A 261 17.95 -7.25 -11.52
C ILE A 261 18.35 -8.01 -12.78
N VAL A 262 17.59 -7.91 -13.86
CA VAL A 262 17.91 -8.62 -15.12
C VAL A 262 19.14 -8.03 -15.84
N GLU A 263 19.44 -6.75 -15.62
CA GLU A 263 20.64 -6.05 -16.07
C GLU A 263 21.88 -6.37 -15.20
N GLY A 264 21.70 -6.87 -13.97
CA GLY A 264 22.77 -7.20 -13.03
C GLY A 264 23.31 -6.00 -12.23
N THR A 265 22.56 -4.89 -12.12
CA THR A 265 22.93 -3.70 -11.32
C THR A 265 22.24 -3.67 -9.98
N GLN A 266 21.18 -4.49 -9.76
CA GLN A 266 20.57 -4.80 -8.46
C GLN A 266 20.62 -6.30 -8.24
N LEU A 267 20.95 -6.74 -7.01
CA LEU A 267 21.10 -8.15 -6.67
C LEU A 267 19.75 -8.82 -6.48
N MET A 268 18.86 -8.18 -5.72
CA MET A 268 17.52 -8.68 -5.43
C MET A 268 16.57 -7.57 -5.01
N THR A 269 15.28 -7.87 -5.06
CA THR A 269 14.21 -7.12 -4.41
C THR A 269 13.32 -8.05 -3.61
N VAL A 270 12.68 -7.54 -2.55
CA VAL A 270 11.65 -8.28 -1.84
C VAL A 270 10.29 -7.93 -2.42
N PHE A 271 9.68 -8.87 -3.12
CA PHE A 271 8.33 -8.74 -3.65
C PHE A 271 7.28 -8.86 -2.56
N LYS A 272 6.38 -7.92 -2.54
CA LYS A 272 5.21 -7.90 -1.68
C LYS A 272 3.96 -8.18 -2.54
N PRO A 273 3.26 -9.30 -2.36
CA PRO A 273 2.06 -9.62 -3.16
C PRO A 273 0.88 -8.72 -2.79
N VAL A 274 0.93 -7.47 -3.24
CA VAL A 274 0.01 -6.38 -2.87
C VAL A 274 -1.46 -6.69 -3.16
N SER A 275 -1.75 -7.38 -4.27
CA SER A 275 -3.13 -7.77 -4.59
C SER A 275 -3.73 -8.63 -3.48
N LYS A 276 -2.98 -9.61 -2.95
CA LYS A 276 -3.42 -10.47 -1.86
C LYS A 276 -3.66 -9.67 -0.57
N LEU A 277 -2.76 -8.75 -0.24
CA LEU A 277 -2.90 -7.88 0.93
C LEU A 277 -4.15 -6.99 0.81
N ALA A 278 -4.33 -6.32 -0.33
CA ALA A 278 -5.44 -5.40 -0.57
C ALA A 278 -6.81 -6.12 -0.59
N GLU A 279 -6.89 -7.31 -1.24
CA GLU A 279 -8.09 -8.14 -1.21
C GLU A 279 -8.47 -8.53 0.22
N GLN A 280 -7.52 -9.03 1.00
CA GLN A 280 -7.77 -9.45 2.38
C GLN A 280 -8.12 -8.26 3.27
N ALA A 281 -7.45 -7.12 3.12
CA ALA A 281 -7.76 -5.90 3.84
C ALA A 281 -9.18 -5.40 3.55
N ALA A 282 -9.60 -5.40 2.27
CA ALA A 282 -10.94 -5.01 1.89
C ALA A 282 -12.01 -5.94 2.50
N GLN A 283 -11.79 -7.27 2.46
CA GLN A 283 -12.70 -8.25 3.06
C GLN A 283 -12.86 -8.05 4.56
N LEU A 284 -11.74 -7.94 5.30
CA LEU A 284 -11.75 -7.74 6.75
C LEU A 284 -12.33 -6.37 7.14
N SER A 285 -12.06 -5.33 6.34
CA SER A 285 -12.63 -3.99 6.58
C SER A 285 -14.15 -3.97 6.40
N VAL A 286 -14.69 -4.71 5.41
CA VAL A 286 -16.14 -4.84 5.24
C VAL A 286 -16.77 -5.62 6.39
N GLN A 287 -16.12 -6.68 6.90
CA GLN A 287 -16.59 -7.43 8.08
C GLN A 287 -16.64 -6.51 9.31
N LEU A 288 -15.56 -5.79 9.61
CA LEU A 288 -15.50 -4.84 10.72
C LEU A 288 -16.57 -3.73 10.58
N ALA A 289 -16.74 -3.17 9.38
CA ALA A 289 -17.76 -2.16 9.10
C ALA A 289 -19.18 -2.68 9.27
N SER A 290 -19.41 -3.99 9.09
CA SER A 290 -20.70 -4.66 9.34
C SER A 290 -20.93 -4.98 10.82
N GLY A 291 -19.95 -4.72 11.69
CA GLY A 291 -19.98 -5.11 13.10
C GLY A 291 -19.81 -6.62 13.32
N GLU A 292 -19.19 -7.30 12.36
CA GLU A 292 -18.86 -8.72 12.46
C GLU A 292 -17.48 -8.91 13.08
N ASP A 293 -17.30 -9.98 13.88
CA ASP A 293 -16.00 -10.36 14.41
C ASP A 293 -15.11 -10.88 13.28
N ILE A 294 -13.82 -10.51 13.30
CA ILE A 294 -12.81 -11.03 12.37
C ILE A 294 -12.09 -12.24 13.00
N ASP A 295 -11.83 -13.27 12.18
CA ASP A 295 -11.09 -14.46 12.59
C ASP A 295 -9.59 -14.26 12.32
N VAL A 296 -8.90 -13.63 13.29
CA VAL A 296 -7.46 -13.34 13.24
C VAL A 296 -6.82 -13.82 14.54
N ASP A 297 -6.01 -14.88 14.45
CA ASP A 297 -5.38 -15.52 15.61
C ASP A 297 -4.12 -14.80 16.11
N SER A 298 -3.43 -14.06 15.24
CA SER A 298 -2.18 -13.38 15.56
C SER A 298 -2.42 -11.98 16.08
N THR A 299 -1.58 -11.53 17.00
CA THR A 299 -1.55 -10.15 17.50
C THR A 299 -0.16 -9.55 17.41
N ILE A 300 -0.09 -8.23 17.38
CA ILE A 300 1.15 -7.46 17.49
C ILE A 300 0.94 -6.31 18.48
N SER A 301 1.99 -5.97 19.22
CA SER A 301 1.91 -4.79 20.10
C SER A 301 2.06 -3.51 19.28
N ASP A 302 1.13 -2.57 19.47
CA ASP A 302 1.23 -1.20 18.94
C ASP A 302 2.07 -0.27 19.85
N GLY A 303 2.63 -0.82 20.92
CA GLY A 303 3.34 -0.12 21.98
C GLY A 303 2.55 -0.07 23.29
N GLN A 304 1.23 -0.03 23.25
CA GLN A 304 0.35 -0.01 24.43
C GLN A 304 -0.68 -1.16 24.43
N TYR A 305 -1.13 -1.60 23.27
CA TYR A 305 -2.16 -2.62 23.09
C TYR A 305 -1.65 -3.77 22.23
N ASP A 306 -2.23 -4.96 22.45
CA ASP A 306 -2.06 -6.09 21.56
C ASP A 306 -3.24 -6.09 20.58
N ILE A 307 -2.98 -5.70 19.32
CA ILE A 307 -4.00 -5.55 18.27
C ILE A 307 -3.99 -6.76 17.31
N PRO A 308 -5.14 -7.15 16.72
CA PRO A 308 -5.18 -8.19 15.70
C PRO A 308 -4.21 -7.88 14.55
N TYR A 309 -3.45 -8.89 14.12
CA TYR A 309 -2.40 -8.71 13.10
C TYR A 309 -2.48 -9.78 12.02
N VAL A 310 -2.51 -9.34 10.78
CA VAL A 310 -2.37 -10.18 9.59
C VAL A 310 -1.06 -9.85 8.90
N ALA A 311 -0.15 -10.83 8.85
CA ALA A 311 1.12 -10.75 8.14
C ALA A 311 1.04 -11.54 6.84
N THR A 312 1.19 -10.87 5.70
CA THR A 312 1.37 -11.54 4.40
C THR A 312 2.86 -11.83 4.20
N GLU A 313 3.17 -13.05 3.80
CA GLU A 313 4.54 -13.49 3.55
C GLU A 313 5.11 -12.80 2.30
N PRO A 314 6.27 -12.11 2.41
CA PRO A 314 6.99 -11.54 1.28
C PRO A 314 7.78 -12.62 0.52
N VAL A 315 8.28 -12.30 -0.67
CA VAL A 315 9.06 -13.22 -1.51
C VAL A 315 10.33 -12.55 -2.00
N ALA A 316 11.48 -13.16 -1.74
CA ALA A 316 12.75 -12.70 -2.31
C ALA A 316 12.80 -12.95 -3.82
N VAL A 317 13.09 -11.92 -4.60
CA VAL A 317 13.17 -11.96 -6.07
C VAL A 317 14.58 -11.64 -6.53
N THR A 318 15.17 -12.59 -7.22
CA THR A 318 16.47 -12.50 -7.86
C THR A 318 16.34 -12.75 -9.35
N ARG A 319 17.44 -12.68 -10.08
CA ARG A 319 17.47 -13.01 -11.51
C ARG A 319 17.00 -14.45 -11.79
N ASP A 320 17.19 -15.36 -10.84
CA ASP A 320 16.90 -16.79 -11.05
C ASP A 320 15.41 -17.12 -11.00
N ASN A 321 14.60 -16.31 -10.26
CA ASN A 321 13.18 -16.57 -10.06
C ASN A 321 12.25 -15.44 -10.51
N ILE A 322 12.77 -14.37 -11.10
CA ILE A 322 11.98 -13.20 -11.51
C ILE A 322 10.90 -13.55 -12.53
N ASP A 323 11.16 -14.47 -13.44
CA ASP A 323 10.15 -14.90 -14.42
C ASP A 323 8.98 -15.59 -13.72
N GLU A 324 9.24 -16.49 -12.77
CA GLU A 324 8.20 -17.20 -12.03
C GLU A 324 7.41 -16.25 -11.10
N VAL A 325 8.12 -15.42 -10.33
CA VAL A 325 7.49 -14.60 -9.27
C VAL A 325 6.83 -13.34 -9.82
N ILE A 326 7.46 -12.68 -10.78
CA ILE A 326 7.01 -11.36 -11.27
C ILE A 326 6.25 -11.48 -12.59
N ILE A 327 6.80 -12.22 -13.58
CA ILE A 327 6.20 -12.29 -14.91
C ILE A 327 4.98 -13.21 -14.91
N ASP A 328 5.12 -14.44 -14.43
CA ASP A 328 4.04 -15.43 -14.45
C ASP A 328 2.87 -15.04 -13.52
N SER A 329 3.16 -14.26 -12.46
CA SER A 329 2.11 -13.67 -11.61
C SER A 329 1.35 -12.52 -12.28
N GLY A 330 1.87 -11.98 -13.39
CA GLY A 330 1.31 -10.82 -14.08
C GLY A 330 1.54 -9.49 -13.34
N PHE A 331 2.49 -9.45 -12.40
CA PHE A 331 2.82 -8.22 -11.69
C PHE A 331 3.44 -7.18 -12.63
N HIS A 332 4.44 -7.58 -13.44
CA HIS A 332 4.97 -6.82 -14.56
C HIS A 332 5.02 -7.67 -15.84
N SER A 333 4.97 -7.03 -17.00
CA SER A 333 5.12 -7.74 -18.28
C SER A 333 6.57 -8.12 -18.55
N LYS A 334 6.79 -9.24 -19.26
CA LYS A 334 8.15 -9.65 -19.66
C LYS A 334 8.81 -8.61 -20.55
N GLU A 335 8.04 -8.00 -21.46
CA GLU A 335 8.53 -6.98 -22.40
C GLU A 335 9.07 -5.76 -21.64
N ASP A 336 8.39 -5.33 -20.58
CA ASP A 336 8.80 -4.18 -19.77
C ASP A 336 10.04 -4.51 -18.93
N VAL A 337 10.07 -5.68 -18.26
CA VAL A 337 11.19 -6.09 -17.40
C VAL A 337 12.47 -6.29 -18.20
N TYR A 338 12.40 -6.91 -19.37
CA TYR A 338 13.56 -7.21 -20.21
C TYR A 338 13.84 -6.16 -21.28
N MET A 339 13.20 -4.99 -21.23
CA MET A 339 13.27 -3.94 -22.26
C MET A 339 14.73 -3.59 -22.68
N ASN A 340 15.66 -3.60 -21.74
CA ASN A 340 17.05 -3.22 -21.96
C ASN A 340 18.00 -4.41 -22.16
N VAL A 341 17.49 -5.65 -22.04
CA VAL A 341 18.29 -6.87 -22.18
C VAL A 341 18.07 -7.45 -23.58
N SER A 342 19.10 -7.50 -24.44
CA SER A 342 19.00 -8.13 -25.72
C SER A 342 18.82 -9.65 -25.59
N GLU A 343 17.93 -10.25 -26.39
CA GLU A 343 17.67 -11.70 -26.41
C GLU A 343 18.93 -12.56 -26.76
N GLU A 344 20.05 -11.93 -27.14
CA GLU A 344 21.27 -12.62 -27.56
C GLU A 344 22.17 -13.14 -26.43
N SER A 345 21.84 -12.87 -25.14
CA SER A 345 22.67 -13.35 -24.02
C SER A 345 22.26 -14.73 -23.47
N GLY A 346 21.26 -15.39 -24.06
CA GLY A 346 20.71 -16.68 -23.63
C GLY A 346 21.18 -17.95 -24.39
N GLU A 347 22.01 -17.84 -25.42
CA GLU A 347 22.50 -19.01 -26.15
C GLU A 347 24.03 -19.04 -26.19
N ASN A 348 24.69 -19.22 -25.06
CA ASN A 348 26.05 -19.75 -25.01
C ASN A 348 26.43 -20.04 -23.55
N GLU A 349 26.07 -21.23 -23.06
CA GLU A 349 26.97 -22.07 -22.26
C GLU A 349 26.37 -23.48 -22.08
#